data_0f6ee53e82cdb72a120ba62832fa390e
#
_entry.id   0f6ee53e82cdb72a120ba62832fa390e
#
_cell.length_a   1.000
_cell.length_b   1.000
_cell.length_c   1.000
_cell.angle_alpha   90.00
_cell.angle_beta   90.00
_cell.angle_gamma   90.00
#
_symmetry.space_group_name_H-M   'P 1'
#
loop_
_entity.id
_entity.type
_entity.pdbx_description
1 polymer ?
#
loop_
_entity_poly.entity_id
_entity_poly.type
_entity_poly.pdbx_seq_one_letter_code
_entity_poly.pdbx_strand_id
1 'polypeptide(L)'
;MKLFWSVVLFSALAIVGQALTPSSFFSTVDRSRLKAALDAAIAAKDSDLGSLHYSILGYKLLGETAPNSQDLCKKLDAKLDAKTLSSVFRWAVAGKEIKCTLKPSADVNKVRMKRRFSQ
;
A
#
# COMPACT_ATOMS: atom_id res chain seq x y z
N MET A 1 -37.18 28.63 5.15
CA MET A 1 -37.45 27.19 5.07
C MET A 1 -36.65 26.45 4.02
N LYS A 2 -36.47 26.95 2.79
CA LYS A 2 -35.68 26.28 1.75
C LYS A 2 -34.17 26.12 2.11
N LEU A 3 -33.58 27.08 2.81
CA LEU A 3 -32.18 27.05 3.28
C LEU A 3 -31.93 25.98 4.34
N PHE A 4 -32.89 25.72 5.21
CA PHE A 4 -32.81 24.71 6.27
C PHE A 4 -32.74 23.28 5.68
N TRP A 5 -33.57 22.99 4.70
CA TRP A 5 -33.58 21.72 3.99
C TRP A 5 -32.29 21.50 3.19
N SER A 6 -31.74 22.52 2.57
CA SER A 6 -30.45 22.44 1.87
C SER A 6 -29.29 22.10 2.83
N VAL A 7 -29.23 22.69 4.01
CA VAL A 7 -28.21 22.41 5.02
C VAL A 7 -28.35 21.00 5.57
N VAL A 8 -29.56 20.51 5.82
CA VAL A 8 -29.79 19.13 6.27
C VAL A 8 -29.37 18.12 5.20
N LEU A 9 -29.71 18.36 3.94
CA LEU A 9 -29.29 17.52 2.81
C LEU A 9 -27.76 17.49 2.64
N PHE A 10 -27.08 18.63 2.74
CA PHE A 10 -25.62 18.71 2.69
C PHE A 10 -24.95 17.95 3.85
N SER A 11 -25.48 18.08 5.06
CA SER A 11 -24.99 17.36 6.24
C SER A 11 -25.18 15.85 6.11
N ALA A 12 -26.30 15.39 5.57
CA ALA A 12 -26.56 13.97 5.31
C ALA A 12 -25.61 13.40 4.26
N LEU A 13 -25.32 14.13 3.18
CA LEU A 13 -24.37 13.73 2.13
C LEU A 13 -22.93 13.66 2.67
N ALA A 14 -22.52 14.59 3.53
CA ALA A 14 -21.21 14.57 4.15
C ALA A 14 -21.01 13.35 5.06
N ILE A 15 -22.04 12.96 5.83
CA ILE A 15 -22.00 11.76 6.69
C ILE A 15 -21.91 10.49 5.85
N VAL A 16 -22.66 10.37 4.78
CA VAL A 16 -22.60 9.23 3.84
C VAL A 16 -21.25 9.16 3.14
N GLY A 17 -20.68 10.28 2.74
CA GLY A 17 -19.33 10.35 2.13
C GLY A 17 -18.22 9.86 3.07
N GLN A 18 -18.32 10.15 4.36
CA GLN A 18 -17.37 9.65 5.37
C GLN A 18 -17.48 8.14 5.64
N ALA A 19 -18.67 7.54 5.48
CA ALA A 19 -18.91 6.12 5.66
C ALA A 19 -18.38 5.23 4.52
N LEU A 20 -17.97 5.81 3.39
CA LEU A 20 -17.53 5.09 2.19
C LEU A 20 -16.01 4.82 2.13
N THR A 21 -15.26 5.07 3.18
CA THR A 21 -13.84 4.69 3.24
C THR A 21 -13.69 3.19 3.43
N PRO A 22 -12.75 2.50 2.75
CA PRO A 22 -12.56 1.06 2.90
C PRO A 22 -12.39 0.61 4.36
N SER A 23 -11.73 1.41 5.18
CA SER A 23 -11.52 1.14 6.59
C SER A 23 -12.80 1.10 7.44
N SER A 24 -13.86 1.78 7.01
CA SER A 24 -15.13 1.84 7.76
C SER A 24 -16.02 0.58 7.58
N PHE A 25 -15.74 -0.26 6.57
CA PHE A 25 -16.48 -1.50 6.31
C PHE A 25 -16.03 -2.68 7.17
N PHE A 26 -14.87 -2.58 7.83
CA PHE A 26 -14.34 -3.66 8.65
C PHE A 26 -14.73 -3.49 10.11
N SER A 27 -15.30 -4.56 10.70
CA SER A 27 -15.47 -4.62 12.16
C SER A 27 -14.12 -4.67 12.86
N THR A 28 -14.08 -4.38 14.17
CA THR A 28 -12.84 -4.48 14.95
C THR A 28 -12.24 -5.88 14.92
N VAL A 29 -13.09 -6.91 14.92
CA VAL A 29 -12.65 -8.31 14.83
C VAL A 29 -12.06 -8.63 13.45
N ASP A 30 -12.69 -8.17 12.39
CA ASP A 30 -12.20 -8.39 11.03
C ASP A 30 -10.89 -7.65 10.78
N ARG A 31 -10.76 -6.43 11.28
CA ARG A 31 -9.51 -5.67 11.24
C ARG A 31 -8.38 -6.41 11.94
N SER A 32 -8.65 -6.95 13.12
CA SER A 32 -7.67 -7.70 13.91
C SER A 32 -7.22 -8.97 13.17
N ARG A 33 -8.14 -9.72 12.59
CA ARG A 33 -7.84 -10.92 11.79
C ARG A 33 -7.04 -10.59 10.53
N LEU A 34 -7.45 -9.56 9.80
CA LEU A 34 -6.74 -9.12 8.60
C LEU A 34 -5.32 -8.65 8.96
N LYS A 35 -5.19 -7.86 10.01
CA LYS A 35 -3.88 -7.39 10.49
C LYS A 35 -2.97 -8.56 10.86
N ALA A 36 -3.48 -9.56 11.57
CA ALA A 36 -2.73 -10.77 11.92
C ALA A 36 -2.25 -11.54 10.68
N ALA A 37 -3.10 -11.64 9.65
CA ALA A 37 -2.72 -12.25 8.37
C ALA A 37 -1.65 -11.45 7.62
N LEU A 38 -1.75 -10.12 7.62
CA LEU A 38 -0.74 -9.23 7.02
C LEU A 38 0.61 -9.33 7.76
N ASP A 39 0.57 -9.34 9.08
CA ASP A 39 1.78 -9.51 9.92
C ASP A 39 2.46 -10.86 9.66
N ALA A 40 1.68 -11.94 9.56
CA ALA A 40 2.20 -13.26 9.24
C ALA A 40 2.88 -13.29 7.86
N ALA A 41 2.27 -12.65 6.87
CA ALA A 41 2.84 -12.54 5.52
C ALA A 41 4.15 -11.73 5.49
N ILE A 42 4.24 -10.67 6.29
CA ILE A 42 5.46 -9.86 6.43
C ILE A 42 6.56 -10.62 7.16
N ALA A 43 6.20 -11.37 8.20
CA ALA A 43 7.15 -12.10 9.04
C ALA A 43 7.68 -13.37 8.38
N ALA A 44 7.00 -13.93 7.40
CA ALA A 44 7.41 -15.16 6.73
C ALA A 44 8.79 -14.99 6.07
N LYS A 45 9.68 -15.97 6.28
CA LYS A 45 11.03 -15.93 5.72
C LYS A 45 11.04 -16.04 4.19
N ASP A 46 10.07 -16.77 3.66
CA ASP A 46 9.93 -17.04 2.23
C ASP A 46 9.00 -16.06 1.52
N SER A 47 8.65 -14.96 2.18
CA SER A 47 7.83 -13.91 1.56
C SER A 47 8.47 -13.41 0.28
N ASP A 48 7.75 -13.50 -0.82
CA ASP A 48 8.17 -12.88 -2.06
C ASP A 48 7.85 -11.38 -2.07
N LEU A 49 8.37 -10.67 -3.07
CA LEU A 49 8.13 -9.25 -3.22
C LEU A 49 6.65 -8.92 -3.40
N GLY A 50 5.89 -9.80 -4.06
CA GLY A 50 4.45 -9.66 -4.23
C GLY A 50 3.70 -9.68 -2.91
N SER A 51 4.01 -10.65 -2.05
CA SER A 51 3.42 -10.78 -0.71
C SER A 51 3.72 -9.56 0.17
N LEU A 52 4.96 -9.07 0.15
CA LEU A 52 5.34 -7.86 0.87
C LEU A 52 4.60 -6.63 0.34
N HIS A 53 4.52 -6.48 -0.96
CA HIS A 53 3.81 -5.38 -1.61
C HIS A 53 2.32 -5.36 -1.23
N TYR A 54 1.62 -6.48 -1.36
CA TYR A 54 0.21 -6.55 -1.00
C TYR A 54 -0.05 -6.39 0.50
N SER A 55 0.84 -6.88 1.35
CA SER A 55 0.74 -6.67 2.79
C SER A 55 0.87 -5.20 3.18
N ILE A 56 1.80 -4.49 2.59
CA ILE A 56 1.99 -3.05 2.81
C ILE A 56 0.76 -2.26 2.33
N LEU A 57 0.21 -2.59 1.17
CA LEU A 57 -1.02 -1.98 0.66
C LEU A 57 -2.23 -2.32 1.53
N GLY A 58 -2.30 -3.54 2.06
CA GLY A 58 -3.33 -3.96 3.00
C GLY A 58 -3.35 -3.09 4.26
N TYR A 59 -2.20 -2.81 4.84
CA TYR A 59 -2.07 -1.87 5.96
C TYR A 59 -2.57 -0.48 5.60
N LYS A 60 -2.21 0.02 4.43
CA LYS A 60 -2.70 1.32 3.94
C LYS A 60 -4.22 1.36 3.83
N LEU A 61 -4.84 0.30 3.30
CA LEU A 61 -6.30 0.21 3.21
C LEU A 61 -6.98 0.20 4.58
N LEU A 62 -6.32 -0.32 5.60
CA LEU A 62 -6.78 -0.25 6.99
C LEU A 62 -6.57 1.13 7.62
N GLY A 63 -5.92 2.05 6.92
CA GLY A 63 -5.55 3.36 7.47
C GLY A 63 -4.40 3.31 8.45
N GLU A 64 -3.62 2.22 8.44
CA GLU A 64 -2.48 2.00 9.32
C GLU A 64 -1.19 1.92 8.52
N THR A 65 -0.06 2.07 9.19
CA THR A 65 1.27 1.88 8.59
C THR A 65 1.81 0.51 8.98
N ALA A 66 2.43 -0.18 8.04
CA ALA A 66 3.08 -1.46 8.31
C ALA A 66 4.16 -1.32 9.40
N PRO A 67 4.26 -2.30 10.33
CA PRO A 67 5.25 -2.26 11.41
C PRO A 67 6.66 -2.47 10.87
N ASN A 68 7.67 -2.00 11.63
CA ASN A 68 9.09 -2.19 11.32
C ASN A 68 9.49 -1.77 9.91
N SER A 69 9.13 -0.54 9.52
CA SER A 69 9.36 -0.01 8.18
C SER A 69 10.81 -0.11 7.70
N GLN A 70 11.79 0.06 8.59
CA GLN A 70 13.20 -0.08 8.23
C GLN A 70 13.58 -1.50 7.83
N ASP A 71 13.11 -2.51 8.55
CA ASP A 71 13.35 -3.91 8.21
C ASP A 71 12.60 -4.31 6.94
N LEU A 72 11.40 -3.77 6.75
CA LEU A 72 10.66 -3.96 5.50
C LEU A 72 11.38 -3.34 4.30
N CYS A 73 11.98 -2.16 4.46
CA CYS A 73 12.80 -1.56 3.40
C CYS A 73 13.96 -2.47 2.99
N LYS A 74 14.67 -3.05 3.97
CA LYS A 74 15.75 -4.02 3.71
C LYS A 74 15.24 -5.28 3.02
N LYS A 75 14.10 -5.82 3.46
CA LYS A 75 13.47 -7.00 2.82
C LYS A 75 13.05 -6.70 1.38
N LEU A 76 12.48 -5.54 1.12
CA LEU A 76 12.11 -5.12 -0.23
C LEU A 76 13.33 -5.03 -1.15
N ASP A 77 14.42 -4.44 -0.68
CA ASP A 77 15.66 -4.32 -1.43
C ASP A 77 16.28 -5.70 -1.72
N ALA A 78 16.24 -6.60 -0.75
CA ALA A 78 16.77 -7.97 -0.89
C ALA A 78 15.96 -8.82 -1.88
N LYS A 79 14.67 -8.56 -2.04
CA LYS A 79 13.76 -9.31 -2.94
C LYS A 79 13.58 -8.65 -4.31
N LEU A 80 14.20 -7.51 -4.54
CA LEU A 80 14.13 -6.81 -5.82
C LEU A 80 14.83 -7.62 -6.93
N ASP A 81 14.09 -7.96 -7.97
CA ASP A 81 14.64 -8.40 -9.24
C ASP A 81 14.64 -7.22 -10.23
N ALA A 82 15.81 -6.61 -10.40
CA ALA A 82 15.97 -5.45 -11.26
C ALA A 82 15.76 -5.73 -12.76
N LYS A 83 15.66 -7.01 -13.14
CA LYS A 83 15.46 -7.41 -14.54
C LYS A 83 14.01 -7.38 -14.98
N THR A 84 13.08 -7.48 -14.06
CA THR A 84 11.65 -7.50 -14.36
C THR A 84 10.97 -6.20 -13.99
N LEU A 85 10.15 -5.67 -14.90
CA LEU A 85 9.41 -4.43 -14.68
C LEU A 85 8.42 -4.55 -13.52
N SER A 86 7.74 -5.70 -13.40
CA SER A 86 6.78 -5.93 -12.32
C SER A 86 7.44 -5.92 -10.94
N SER A 87 8.64 -6.48 -10.82
CA SER A 87 9.42 -6.45 -9.59
C SER A 87 9.83 -5.02 -9.21
N VAL A 88 10.36 -4.27 -10.17
CA VAL A 88 10.73 -2.86 -9.97
C VAL A 88 9.52 -2.01 -9.55
N PHE A 89 8.37 -2.22 -10.19
CA PHE A 89 7.14 -1.53 -9.85
C PHE A 89 6.68 -1.82 -8.42
N ARG A 90 6.61 -3.09 -8.04
CA ARG A 90 6.20 -3.51 -6.68
C ARG A 90 7.13 -2.97 -5.62
N TRP A 91 8.44 -3.04 -5.86
CA TRP A 91 9.44 -2.47 -4.98
C TRP A 91 9.28 -0.96 -4.80
N ALA A 92 9.11 -0.22 -5.90
CA ALA A 92 8.97 1.23 -5.86
C ALA A 92 7.68 1.67 -5.15
N VAL A 93 6.54 1.03 -5.45
CA VAL A 93 5.25 1.36 -4.84
C VAL A 93 5.26 1.03 -3.35
N ALA A 94 5.67 -0.17 -2.98
CA ALA A 94 5.73 -0.59 -1.57
C ALA A 94 6.71 0.29 -0.78
N GLY A 95 7.89 0.54 -1.33
CA GLY A 95 8.89 1.38 -0.68
C GLY A 95 8.43 2.81 -0.47
N LYS A 96 7.70 3.38 -1.43
CA LYS A 96 7.10 4.71 -1.30
C LYS A 96 6.07 4.76 -0.17
N GLU A 97 5.23 3.74 -0.04
CA GLU A 97 4.19 3.69 0.99
C GLU A 97 4.76 3.67 2.41
N ILE A 98 5.85 2.95 2.63
CA ILE A 98 6.53 2.90 3.94
C ILE A 98 7.68 3.89 4.08
N LYS A 99 7.79 4.83 3.15
CA LYS A 99 8.80 5.91 3.14
C LYS A 99 10.25 5.42 3.17
N CYS A 100 10.55 4.37 2.42
CA CYS A 100 11.92 3.92 2.22
C CYS A 100 12.73 4.93 1.41
N THR A 101 14.02 5.03 1.71
CA THR A 101 14.96 5.71 0.83
C THR A 101 15.32 4.77 -0.32
N LEU A 102 14.61 4.92 -1.43
CA LEU A 102 14.83 4.09 -2.62
C LEU A 102 16.06 4.59 -3.39
N LYS A 103 17.07 3.75 -3.50
CA LYS A 103 18.25 4.02 -4.34
C LYS A 103 18.18 3.10 -5.57
N PRO A 104 17.68 3.60 -6.71
CA PRO A 104 17.64 2.78 -7.93
C PRO A 104 19.05 2.42 -8.38
N SER A 105 19.29 1.12 -8.58
CA SER A 105 20.53 0.64 -9.19
C SER A 105 20.58 0.97 -10.69
N ALA A 106 21.74 0.85 -11.29
CA ALA A 106 21.90 1.03 -12.74
C ALA A 106 20.98 0.10 -13.55
N ASP A 107 20.71 -1.11 -13.06
CA ASP A 107 19.82 -2.07 -13.73
C ASP A 107 18.35 -1.64 -13.67
N VAL A 108 17.90 -1.09 -12.56
CA VAL A 108 16.57 -0.50 -12.42
C VAL A 108 16.38 0.65 -13.41
N ASN A 109 17.40 1.50 -13.57
CA ASN A 109 17.38 2.60 -14.52
C ASN A 109 17.31 2.10 -15.96
N LYS A 110 17.98 1.01 -16.31
CA LYS A 110 17.90 0.38 -17.64
C LYS A 110 16.49 -0.11 -17.96
N VAL A 111 15.83 -0.79 -17.03
CA VAL A 111 14.45 -1.27 -17.21
C VAL A 111 13.50 -0.09 -17.39
N ARG A 112 13.67 0.97 -16.62
CA ARG A 112 12.90 2.20 -16.73
C ARG A 112 13.09 2.89 -18.07
N MET A 113 14.32 2.98 -18.57
CA MET A 113 14.63 3.56 -19.88
C MET A 113 14.08 2.72 -21.02
N LYS A 114 14.22 1.39 -20.98
CA LYS A 114 13.70 0.50 -22.02
C LYS A 114 12.20 0.67 -22.23
N ARG A 115 11.43 0.88 -21.15
CA ARG A 115 9.99 1.18 -21.25
C ARG A 115 9.71 2.53 -21.93
N ARG A 116 10.52 3.54 -21.64
CA ARG A 116 10.36 4.89 -22.20
C ARG A 116 10.57 4.91 -23.71
N PHE A 117 11.46 4.07 -24.23
CA PHE A 117 11.77 4.00 -25.68
C PHE A 117 10.92 2.98 -26.43
N SER A 118 10.20 2.07 -25.76
CA SER A 118 9.30 1.10 -26.39
C SER A 118 7.86 1.62 -26.55
N GLN A 119 7.57 2.81 -26.08
CA GLN A 119 6.34 3.55 -26.34
C GLN A 119 6.55 4.58 -27.45
#